data_f94c7ca4f775dc6d337564ad336dabfe
#
_entry.id   f94c7ca4f775dc6d337564ad336dabfe
#
_cell.length_a   1.000
_cell.length_b   1.000
_cell.length_c   1.000
_cell.angle_alpha   90.00
_cell.angle_beta   90.00
_cell.angle_gamma   90.00
#
_symmetry.space_group_name_H-M   'P 1'
#
loop_
_entity.id
_entity.type
_entity.pdbx_description
1 polymer ?
#
loop_
_entity_poly.entity_id
_entity_poly.type
_entity_poly.pdbx_seq_one_letter_code
_entity_poly.pdbx_strand_id
1 'polypeptide(L)'
;LEKIIKVMIERKKDFYADPILDPIHYGFASSLDRFIKLRKRYPNIKIFMGTGNLTELTDCDSNGVNTILMGLVSELSINAVLVVQVSNHCRNSIRETDAARKIMFFSKKNQRLPFRVNNSLLCLSERKPKRKTSGEIRELKGMVKDKNFRIFLSENKINLFNSMSIIRGDDPYDLYEKVNIEDDASHAFYLGVELARAQIALQLGKDYDQDNELNWGVAVSKKESSLLKRPPKKAHKNNDN
;
A
#
# COMPACT_ATOMS: atom_id res chain seq x y z
N LEU A 1 -5.78 -14.36 35.05
CA LEU A 1 -5.36 -15.22 33.93
C LEU A 1 -4.52 -16.40 34.41
N GLU A 2 -3.43 -16.21 35.17
CA GLU A 2 -2.50 -17.28 35.60
C GLU A 2 -3.17 -18.43 36.37
N LYS A 3 -4.12 -18.11 37.30
CA LYS A 3 -4.86 -19.15 38.02
C LYS A 3 -5.63 -20.07 37.04
N ILE A 4 -6.26 -19.49 36.02
CA ILE A 4 -7.03 -20.25 35.04
C ILE A 4 -6.08 -21.10 34.18
N ILE A 5 -4.95 -20.54 33.75
CA ILE A 5 -3.93 -21.26 32.96
C ILE A 5 -3.46 -22.51 33.69
N LYS A 6 -3.14 -22.39 35.00
CA LYS A 6 -2.71 -23.56 35.80
C LYS A 6 -3.78 -24.64 35.83
N VAL A 7 -5.03 -24.28 36.07
CA VAL A 7 -6.16 -25.24 36.10
C VAL A 7 -6.32 -25.92 34.71
N MET A 8 -6.20 -25.15 33.62
CA MET A 8 -6.34 -25.69 32.26
C MET A 8 -5.20 -26.69 31.93
N ILE A 9 -3.97 -26.38 32.35
CA ILE A 9 -2.81 -27.27 32.20
C ILE A 9 -3.01 -28.55 33.02
N GLU A 10 -3.37 -28.43 34.30
CA GLU A 10 -3.63 -29.58 35.17
C GLU A 10 -4.73 -30.49 34.63
N ARG A 11 -5.78 -29.91 34.06
CA ARG A 11 -6.89 -30.64 33.43
C ARG A 11 -6.58 -31.11 31.99
N LYS A 12 -5.39 -30.88 31.48
CA LYS A 12 -4.94 -31.25 30.12
C LYS A 12 -5.90 -30.75 29.03
N LYS A 13 -6.48 -29.55 29.20
CA LYS A 13 -7.38 -28.95 28.23
C LYS A 13 -6.58 -28.19 27.17
N ASP A 14 -7.03 -28.26 25.91
CA ASP A 14 -6.54 -27.37 24.87
C ASP A 14 -7.20 -26.00 24.99
N PHE A 15 -6.42 -24.93 24.98
CA PHE A 15 -6.90 -23.56 25.18
C PHE A 15 -5.96 -22.53 24.56
N TYR A 16 -6.47 -21.36 24.33
CA TYR A 16 -5.71 -20.16 24.02
C TYR A 16 -5.76 -19.22 25.23
N ALA A 17 -4.61 -18.68 25.62
CA ALA A 17 -4.53 -17.65 26.65
C ALA A 17 -4.52 -16.28 25.97
N ASP A 18 -5.46 -15.41 26.31
CA ASP A 18 -5.52 -14.04 25.85
C ASP A 18 -5.24 -13.08 27.04
N PRO A 19 -4.03 -12.46 27.07
CA PRO A 19 -3.73 -11.44 28.08
C PRO A 19 -4.37 -10.08 27.79
N ILE A 20 -5.15 -9.97 26.75
CA ILE A 20 -5.87 -8.79 26.24
C ILE A 20 -4.91 -7.66 25.81
N LEU A 21 -5.01 -7.24 24.56
CA LEU A 21 -4.36 -6.04 24.06
C LEU A 21 -5.27 -4.84 24.35
N ASP A 22 -4.82 -3.93 25.21
CA ASP A 22 -5.60 -2.76 25.61
C ASP A 22 -5.43 -1.60 24.60
N PRO A 23 -6.40 -0.66 24.54
CA PRO A 23 -6.29 0.54 23.73
C PRO A 23 -5.19 1.49 24.22
N ILE A 24 -4.75 2.40 23.34
CA ILE A 24 -3.81 3.48 23.71
C ILE A 24 -4.43 4.33 24.83
N HIS A 25 -3.61 4.73 25.79
CA HIS A 25 -3.94 5.43 27.03
C HIS A 25 -4.76 4.63 28.06
N TYR A 26 -5.30 3.48 27.70
CA TYR A 26 -6.06 2.60 28.60
C TYR A 26 -5.31 1.31 28.93
N GLY A 27 -3.98 1.31 28.82
CA GLY A 27 -3.14 0.18 29.24
C GLY A 27 -2.35 -0.50 28.12
N PHE A 28 -2.29 0.08 26.92
CA PHE A 28 -1.60 -0.52 25.76
C PHE A 28 -0.16 -0.97 26.10
N ALA A 29 0.68 -0.08 26.65
CA ALA A 29 2.06 -0.43 26.99
C ALA A 29 2.14 -1.56 28.03
N SER A 30 1.27 -1.53 29.04
CA SER A 30 1.19 -2.60 30.05
C SER A 30 0.68 -3.91 29.45
N SER A 31 -0.16 -3.86 28.44
CA SER A 31 -0.64 -5.06 27.75
C SER A 31 0.49 -5.76 26.98
N LEU A 32 1.37 -5.01 26.32
CA LEU A 32 2.55 -5.59 25.67
C LEU A 32 3.46 -6.33 26.66
N ASP A 33 3.68 -5.74 27.83
CA ASP A 33 4.45 -6.39 28.92
C ASP A 33 3.77 -7.69 29.39
N ARG A 34 2.42 -7.71 29.49
CA ARG A 34 1.66 -8.92 29.82
C ARG A 34 1.88 -10.04 28.80
N PHE A 35 1.86 -9.73 27.51
CA PHE A 35 2.16 -10.72 26.45
C PHE A 35 3.59 -11.25 26.58
N ILE A 36 4.57 -10.39 26.80
CA ILE A 36 5.99 -10.77 26.98
C ILE A 36 6.15 -11.66 28.21
N LYS A 37 5.61 -11.25 29.36
CA LYS A 37 5.68 -12.02 30.61
C LYS A 37 4.98 -13.36 30.49
N LEU A 38 3.81 -13.40 29.85
CA LEU A 38 3.07 -14.63 29.62
C LEU A 38 3.89 -15.63 28.80
N ARG A 39 4.48 -15.20 27.69
CA ARG A 39 5.32 -16.06 26.85
C ARG A 39 6.56 -16.56 27.60
N LYS A 40 7.23 -15.69 28.35
CA LYS A 40 8.40 -16.08 29.16
C LYS A 40 8.06 -17.11 30.22
N ARG A 41 6.92 -16.95 30.90
CA ARG A 41 6.50 -17.83 31.99
C ARG A 41 5.94 -19.17 31.51
N TYR A 42 5.28 -19.17 30.34
CA TYR A 42 4.64 -20.33 29.75
C TYR A 42 5.08 -20.49 28.27
N PRO A 43 6.28 -21.00 28.01
CA PRO A 43 6.83 -21.04 26.66
C PRO A 43 6.00 -21.81 25.63
N ASN A 44 5.24 -22.81 26.09
CA ASN A 44 4.57 -23.78 25.22
C ASN A 44 3.04 -23.61 25.12
N ILE A 45 2.44 -22.65 25.87
CA ILE A 45 0.99 -22.46 25.74
C ILE A 45 0.64 -21.73 24.45
N LYS A 46 -0.55 -21.98 23.94
CA LYS A 46 -1.10 -21.23 22.82
C LYS A 46 -1.55 -19.85 23.32
N ILE A 47 -1.08 -18.79 22.67
CA ILE A 47 -1.47 -17.41 22.95
C ILE A 47 -2.33 -16.89 21.82
N PHE A 48 -3.34 -16.13 22.18
CA PHE A 48 -4.25 -15.43 21.29
C PHE A 48 -4.11 -13.91 21.48
N MET A 49 -4.31 -13.14 20.42
CA MET A 49 -4.29 -11.68 20.45
C MET A 49 -5.45 -11.12 19.61
N GLY A 50 -6.32 -10.32 20.21
CA GLY A 50 -7.26 -9.47 19.49
C GLY A 50 -6.59 -8.15 19.11
N THR A 51 -6.62 -7.74 17.84
CA THR A 51 -6.00 -6.48 17.38
C THR A 51 -6.97 -5.30 17.37
N GLY A 52 -8.28 -5.57 17.42
CA GLY A 52 -9.34 -4.58 17.25
C GLY A 52 -9.29 -3.41 18.22
N ASN A 53 -8.96 -3.66 19.50
CA ASN A 53 -8.82 -2.59 20.49
C ASN A 53 -7.77 -1.54 20.11
N LEU A 54 -6.81 -1.88 19.29
CA LEU A 54 -5.81 -0.93 18.82
C LEU A 54 -6.17 -0.37 17.43
N THR A 55 -6.55 -1.23 16.49
CA THR A 55 -6.80 -0.80 15.12
C THR A 55 -8.09 0.00 14.96
N GLU A 56 -9.18 -0.43 15.63
CA GLU A 56 -10.50 0.21 15.52
C GLU A 56 -10.65 1.47 16.41
N LEU A 57 -9.85 1.57 17.45
CA LEU A 57 -9.91 2.68 18.43
C LEU A 57 -8.76 3.69 18.27
N THR A 58 -8.09 3.68 17.12
CA THR A 58 -7.04 4.65 16.77
C THR A 58 -7.31 5.18 15.37
N ASP A 59 -7.60 6.46 15.26
CA ASP A 59 -7.89 7.13 13.97
C ASP A 59 -6.62 7.29 13.14
N CYS A 60 -6.19 6.19 12.52
CA CYS A 60 -5.07 6.18 11.57
C CYS A 60 -5.23 5.04 10.56
N ASP A 61 -4.49 5.11 9.46
CA ASP A 61 -4.43 3.99 8.51
C ASP A 61 -3.91 2.73 9.22
N SER A 62 -4.68 1.65 9.20
CA SER A 62 -4.41 0.42 9.95
C SER A 62 -3.18 -0.36 9.48
N ASN A 63 -2.68 -0.08 8.28
CA ASN A 63 -1.56 -0.80 7.66
C ASN A 63 -0.28 -0.85 8.53
N GLY A 64 0.16 0.32 9.03
CA GLY A 64 1.34 0.41 9.89
C GLY A 64 1.13 -0.29 11.23
N VAL A 65 -0.06 -0.12 11.82
CA VAL A 65 -0.47 -0.74 13.09
C VAL A 65 -0.45 -2.26 12.96
N ASN A 66 -1.13 -2.81 11.95
CA ASN A 66 -1.16 -4.24 11.69
C ASN A 66 0.25 -4.81 11.41
N THR A 67 1.10 -4.04 10.74
CA THR A 67 2.48 -4.45 10.46
C THR A 67 3.28 -4.63 11.76
N ILE A 68 3.24 -3.66 12.67
CA ILE A 68 3.96 -3.73 13.95
C ILE A 68 3.38 -4.84 14.84
N LEU A 69 2.05 -4.98 14.90
CA LEU A 69 1.42 -6.06 15.66
C LEU A 69 1.83 -7.45 15.13
N MET A 70 1.94 -7.63 13.83
CA MET A 70 2.41 -8.91 13.27
C MET A 70 3.91 -9.14 13.53
N GLY A 71 4.71 -8.09 13.69
CA GLY A 71 6.07 -8.18 14.22
C GLY A 71 6.08 -8.79 15.63
N LEU A 72 5.28 -8.22 16.53
CA LEU A 72 5.13 -8.72 17.91
C LEU A 72 4.60 -10.16 17.95
N VAL A 73 3.57 -10.46 17.15
CA VAL A 73 3.03 -11.83 16.98
C VAL A 73 4.12 -12.81 16.57
N SER A 74 4.96 -12.43 15.62
CA SER A 74 6.06 -13.27 15.14
C SER A 74 7.16 -13.47 16.20
N GLU A 75 7.59 -12.40 16.89
CA GLU A 75 8.62 -12.47 17.91
C GLU A 75 8.20 -13.31 19.11
N LEU A 76 6.98 -13.07 19.61
CA LEU A 76 6.43 -13.79 20.76
C LEU A 76 5.81 -15.14 20.39
N SER A 77 5.87 -15.56 19.12
CA SER A 77 5.27 -16.80 18.64
C SER A 77 3.81 -16.96 19.08
N ILE A 78 3.01 -15.89 18.93
CA ILE A 78 1.57 -15.89 19.19
C ILE A 78 0.89 -16.78 18.14
N ASN A 79 -0.03 -17.63 18.60
CA ASN A 79 -0.55 -18.73 17.78
C ASN A 79 -1.78 -18.36 16.97
N ALA A 80 -2.59 -17.40 17.46
CA ALA A 80 -3.80 -16.96 16.78
C ALA A 80 -4.03 -15.46 16.98
N VAL A 81 -4.61 -14.82 15.97
CA VAL A 81 -4.94 -13.39 15.97
C VAL A 81 -6.39 -13.21 15.53
N LEU A 82 -7.16 -12.42 16.26
CA LEU A 82 -8.47 -11.93 15.84
C LEU A 82 -8.31 -10.56 15.22
N VAL A 83 -8.68 -10.44 13.96
CA VAL A 83 -8.68 -9.18 13.20
C VAL A 83 -10.12 -8.79 12.90
N VAL A 84 -10.46 -7.53 13.09
CA VAL A 84 -11.77 -6.97 12.81
C VAL A 84 -11.70 -5.91 11.72
N GLN A 85 -12.83 -5.69 11.02
CA GLN A 85 -13.00 -4.71 9.94
C GLN A 85 -14.36 -4.05 10.11
N VAL A 86 -14.51 -3.18 11.10
CA VAL A 86 -15.76 -2.48 11.40
C VAL A 86 -15.70 -1.05 10.90
N SER A 87 -14.68 -0.31 11.33
CA SER A 87 -14.47 1.07 10.91
C SER A 87 -13.94 1.16 9.46
N ASN A 88 -14.26 2.25 8.77
CA ASN A 88 -13.84 2.43 7.37
C ASN A 88 -12.31 2.47 7.19
N HIS A 89 -11.57 3.07 8.14
CA HIS A 89 -10.10 3.08 8.12
C HIS A 89 -9.50 1.67 8.34
N CYS A 90 -10.27 0.73 8.89
CA CYS A 90 -9.88 -0.67 9.10
C CYS A 90 -10.36 -1.63 8.00
N ARG A 91 -11.02 -1.14 6.94
CA ARG A 91 -11.62 -1.97 5.87
C ARG A 91 -10.66 -2.95 5.19
N ASN A 92 -9.37 -2.74 5.30
CA ASN A 92 -8.34 -3.58 4.71
C ASN A 92 -7.55 -4.42 5.75
N SER A 93 -7.88 -4.33 7.04
CA SER A 93 -7.11 -4.92 8.14
C SER A 93 -6.80 -6.41 7.96
N ILE A 94 -7.73 -7.21 7.42
CA ILE A 94 -7.47 -8.64 7.17
C ILE A 94 -6.39 -8.83 6.10
N ARG A 95 -6.44 -8.08 4.99
CA ARG A 95 -5.44 -8.16 3.91
C ARG A 95 -4.07 -7.65 4.37
N GLU A 96 -4.06 -6.59 5.15
CA GLU A 96 -2.85 -6.00 5.72
C GLU A 96 -2.18 -6.95 6.69
N THR A 97 -2.96 -7.53 7.60
CA THR A 97 -2.50 -8.52 8.57
C THR A 97 -1.94 -9.77 7.89
N ASP A 98 -2.61 -10.28 6.85
CA ASP A 98 -2.12 -11.45 6.11
C ASP A 98 -0.82 -11.14 5.36
N ALA A 99 -0.71 -9.97 4.72
CA ALA A 99 0.52 -9.53 4.08
C ALA A 99 1.66 -9.35 5.08
N ALA A 100 1.40 -8.69 6.22
CA ALA A 100 2.36 -8.50 7.29
C ALA A 100 2.83 -9.83 7.88
N ARG A 101 1.90 -10.74 8.18
CA ARG A 101 2.20 -12.08 8.68
C ARG A 101 3.14 -12.85 7.74
N LYS A 102 2.89 -12.79 6.43
CA LYS A 102 3.74 -13.45 5.42
C LYS A 102 5.14 -12.85 5.38
N ILE A 103 5.26 -11.53 5.46
CA ILE A 103 6.55 -10.83 5.51
C ILE A 103 7.31 -11.21 6.79
N MET A 104 6.66 -11.18 7.96
CA MET A 104 7.29 -11.52 9.23
C MET A 104 7.72 -13.00 9.27
N PHE A 105 6.87 -13.92 8.78
CA PHE A 105 7.21 -15.33 8.66
C PHE A 105 8.46 -15.55 7.79
N PHE A 106 8.49 -14.94 6.59
CA PHE A 106 9.64 -15.04 5.69
C PHE A 106 10.91 -14.50 6.35
N SER A 107 10.81 -13.36 7.01
CA SER A 107 11.94 -12.70 7.67
C SER A 107 12.50 -13.54 8.82
N LYS A 108 11.63 -14.07 9.68
CA LYS A 108 12.00 -14.96 10.79
C LYS A 108 12.64 -16.25 10.29
N LYS A 109 12.03 -16.90 9.27
CA LYS A 109 12.56 -18.13 8.68
C LYS A 109 13.96 -17.95 8.07
N ASN A 110 14.24 -16.79 7.48
CA ASN A 110 15.52 -16.49 6.82
C ASN A 110 16.47 -15.66 7.70
N GLN A 111 16.17 -15.48 8.99
CA GLN A 111 16.99 -14.73 9.96
C GLN A 111 17.40 -13.35 9.46
N ARG A 112 16.47 -12.61 8.87
CA ARG A 112 16.69 -11.27 8.30
C ARG A 112 15.61 -10.29 8.70
N LEU A 113 15.91 -9.01 8.61
CA LEU A 113 14.93 -7.95 8.84
C LEU A 113 13.77 -8.05 7.83
N PRO A 114 12.54 -7.61 8.18
CA PRO A 114 11.40 -7.51 7.28
C PRO A 114 11.55 -6.35 6.28
N PHE A 115 12.71 -6.29 5.65
CA PHE A 115 13.12 -5.23 4.72
C PHE A 115 13.38 -5.81 3.34
N ARG A 116 12.83 -5.20 2.31
CA ARG A 116 12.94 -5.65 0.90
C ARG A 116 12.44 -7.09 0.68
N VAL A 117 11.41 -7.52 1.41
CA VAL A 117 10.76 -8.81 1.19
C VAL A 117 9.81 -8.70 0.00
N ASN A 118 8.86 -7.78 0.07
CA ASN A 118 7.99 -7.38 -1.03
C ASN A 118 7.44 -5.96 -0.79
N ASN A 119 6.61 -5.46 -1.67
CA ASN A 119 6.05 -4.10 -1.62
C ASN A 119 4.56 -4.07 -1.25
N SER A 120 3.96 -5.19 -0.82
CA SER A 120 2.51 -5.28 -0.58
C SER A 120 2.00 -4.29 0.48
N LEU A 121 2.82 -3.94 1.46
CA LEU A 121 2.49 -2.99 2.52
C LEU A 121 2.91 -1.54 2.22
N LEU A 122 3.54 -1.29 1.07
CA LEU A 122 3.86 0.06 0.61
C LEU A 122 2.65 0.62 -0.16
N CYS A 123 1.66 1.15 0.58
CA CYS A 123 0.39 1.57 0.01
C CYS A 123 0.43 3.01 -0.54
N LEU A 124 1.07 3.93 0.17
CA LEU A 124 1.09 5.35 -0.22
C LEU A 124 2.30 5.73 -1.07
N SER A 125 3.48 5.21 -0.77
CA SER A 125 4.73 5.59 -1.45
C SER A 125 5.50 4.37 -1.91
N GLU A 126 6.43 4.56 -2.84
CA GLU A 126 7.42 3.55 -3.21
C GLU A 126 8.71 3.74 -2.40
N ARG A 127 9.45 2.67 -2.18
CA ARG A 127 10.74 2.72 -1.49
C ARG A 127 11.75 3.60 -2.21
N LYS A 128 11.78 3.54 -3.52
CA LYS A 128 12.60 4.34 -4.42
C LYS A 128 11.81 4.58 -5.69
N PRO A 129 11.07 5.70 -5.78
CA PRO A 129 10.27 5.99 -6.97
C PRO A 129 11.15 6.15 -8.20
N LYS A 130 10.70 5.60 -9.32
CA LYS A 130 11.36 5.77 -10.61
C LYS A 130 11.18 7.21 -11.08
N ARG A 131 12.29 7.89 -11.32
CA ARG A 131 12.31 9.26 -11.84
C ARG A 131 13.31 9.34 -12.98
N LYS A 132 12.93 10.07 -14.02
CA LYS A 132 13.81 10.33 -15.16
C LYS A 132 14.63 11.59 -14.92
N THR A 133 15.88 11.54 -15.32
CA THR A 133 16.73 12.73 -15.38
C THR A 133 16.32 13.64 -16.55
N SER A 134 16.72 14.91 -16.49
CA SER A 134 16.47 15.84 -17.60
C SER A 134 17.19 15.43 -18.89
N GLY A 135 18.28 14.69 -18.80
CA GLY A 135 18.98 14.10 -19.93
C GLY A 135 18.16 13.00 -20.61
N GLU A 136 17.72 12.00 -19.81
CA GLU A 136 16.86 10.91 -20.29
C GLU A 136 15.56 11.42 -20.92
N ILE A 137 14.94 12.49 -20.35
CA ILE A 137 13.75 13.09 -20.93
C ILE A 137 14.03 13.70 -22.30
N ARG A 138 15.17 14.37 -22.50
CA ARG A 138 15.56 14.93 -23.81
C ARG A 138 15.84 13.86 -24.83
N GLU A 139 16.51 12.78 -24.45
CA GLU A 139 16.75 11.63 -25.32
C GLU A 139 15.44 10.97 -25.76
N LEU A 140 14.54 10.69 -24.80
CA LEU A 140 13.24 10.12 -25.09
C LEU A 140 12.41 11.01 -26.03
N LYS A 141 12.42 12.34 -25.82
CA LYS A 141 11.76 13.29 -26.72
C LYS A 141 12.31 13.20 -28.13
N GLY A 142 13.62 13.08 -28.29
CA GLY A 142 14.27 12.94 -29.62
C GLY A 142 13.83 11.69 -30.38
N MET A 143 13.38 10.64 -29.71
CA MET A 143 12.90 9.40 -30.32
C MET A 143 11.42 9.45 -30.71
N VAL A 144 10.62 10.37 -30.16
CA VAL A 144 9.19 10.47 -30.43
C VAL A 144 8.96 11.18 -31.77
N LYS A 145 8.27 10.50 -32.68
CA LYS A 145 7.98 11.00 -34.06
C LYS A 145 6.51 11.41 -34.23
N ASP A 146 5.63 10.92 -33.37
CA ASP A 146 4.20 11.19 -33.41
C ASP A 146 3.78 12.37 -32.54
N LYS A 147 2.53 12.82 -32.66
CA LYS A 147 1.96 13.93 -31.89
C LYS A 147 1.36 13.51 -30.56
N ASN A 148 1.32 12.22 -30.23
CA ASN A 148 0.74 11.75 -28.97
C ASN A 148 1.66 12.12 -27.81
N PHE A 149 1.07 12.57 -26.71
CA PHE A 149 1.82 12.96 -25.53
C PHE A 149 2.34 11.77 -24.75
N ARG A 150 3.59 11.89 -24.30
CA ARG A 150 4.26 11.00 -23.35
C ARG A 150 4.43 11.73 -22.04
N ILE A 151 4.11 11.06 -20.93
CA ILE A 151 4.18 11.61 -19.59
C ILE A 151 5.23 10.85 -18.80
N PHE A 152 6.20 11.57 -18.25
CA PHE A 152 7.20 11.03 -17.34
C PHE A 152 7.40 11.94 -16.14
N LEU A 153 7.76 11.34 -15.00
CA LEU A 153 8.11 12.08 -13.80
C LEU A 153 9.63 12.26 -13.71
N SER A 154 10.08 13.49 -13.48
CA SER A 154 11.39 13.82 -12.92
C SER A 154 11.25 14.05 -11.42
N GLU A 155 12.30 14.51 -10.71
CA GLU A 155 12.27 14.63 -9.24
C GLU A 155 11.04 15.37 -8.72
N ASN A 156 10.76 16.58 -9.25
CA ASN A 156 9.69 17.44 -8.75
C ASN A 156 8.76 17.94 -9.86
N LYS A 157 8.78 17.35 -11.04
CA LYS A 157 7.98 17.82 -12.18
C LYS A 157 7.41 16.66 -13.00
N ILE A 158 6.25 16.90 -13.55
CA ILE A 158 5.65 16.12 -14.62
C ILE A 158 6.21 16.69 -15.94
N ASN A 159 6.72 15.80 -16.78
CA ASN A 159 7.18 16.15 -18.12
C ASN A 159 6.22 15.57 -19.14
N LEU A 160 5.60 16.43 -19.89
CA LEU A 160 4.65 16.13 -20.96
C LEU A 160 5.29 16.50 -22.28
N PHE A 161 5.51 15.54 -23.18
CA PHE A 161 6.14 15.84 -24.46
C PHE A 161 5.62 14.97 -25.60
N ASN A 162 5.76 15.48 -26.81
CA ASN A 162 5.55 14.81 -28.08
C ASN A 162 6.67 15.18 -29.08
N SER A 163 6.51 14.87 -30.36
CA SER A 163 7.50 15.25 -31.38
C SER A 163 7.71 16.78 -31.50
N MET A 164 6.69 17.58 -31.18
CA MET A 164 6.69 19.03 -31.40
C MET A 164 7.12 19.84 -30.17
N SER A 165 6.69 19.43 -28.97
CA SER A 165 6.82 20.25 -27.76
C SER A 165 7.27 19.44 -26.56
N ILE A 166 7.77 20.16 -25.54
CA ILE A 166 7.97 19.66 -24.17
C ILE A 166 7.43 20.68 -23.20
N ILE A 167 6.56 20.24 -22.31
CA ILE A 167 5.91 21.06 -21.27
C ILE A 167 6.27 20.45 -19.92
N ARG A 168 6.55 21.29 -18.94
CA ARG A 168 6.93 20.87 -17.59
C ARG A 168 6.14 21.64 -16.56
N GLY A 169 5.66 20.94 -15.55
CA GLY A 169 4.91 21.50 -14.43
C GLY A 169 4.68 20.48 -13.34
N ASP A 170 3.96 20.85 -12.31
CA ASP A 170 3.51 20.00 -11.21
C ASP A 170 2.00 20.01 -11.06
N ASP A 171 1.33 20.97 -11.68
CA ASP A 171 -0.12 21.08 -11.72
C ASP A 171 -0.68 20.63 -13.08
N PRO A 172 -1.66 19.71 -13.11
CA PRO A 172 -2.30 19.26 -14.33
C PRO A 172 -3.02 20.36 -15.13
N TYR A 173 -3.63 21.34 -14.45
CA TYR A 173 -4.33 22.43 -15.13
C TYR A 173 -3.35 23.32 -15.87
N ASP A 174 -2.26 23.74 -15.22
CA ASP A 174 -1.19 24.55 -15.84
C ASP A 174 -0.53 23.84 -17.02
N LEU A 175 -0.46 22.50 -16.94
CA LEU A 175 0.07 21.69 -18.02
C LEU A 175 -0.91 21.60 -19.19
N TYR A 176 -2.20 21.40 -18.88
CA TYR A 176 -3.24 21.24 -19.88
C TYR A 176 -3.46 22.52 -20.70
N GLU A 177 -3.44 23.71 -20.07
CA GLU A 177 -3.55 25.01 -20.76
C GLU A 177 -2.49 25.22 -21.84
N LYS A 178 -1.34 24.55 -21.72
CA LYS A 178 -0.23 24.62 -22.68
C LYS A 178 -0.31 23.57 -23.79
N VAL A 179 -1.32 22.70 -23.72
CA VAL A 179 -1.56 21.61 -24.67
C VAL A 179 -2.71 22.00 -25.58
N ASN A 180 -2.44 22.11 -26.87
CA ASN A 180 -3.48 22.39 -27.86
C ASN A 180 -4.18 21.08 -28.27
N ILE A 181 -5.30 20.72 -27.60
CA ILE A 181 -6.13 19.52 -27.87
C ILE A 181 -7.62 19.90 -27.89
N GLU A 182 -7.96 21.12 -28.31
CA GLU A 182 -9.32 21.67 -28.21
C GLU A 182 -10.36 20.85 -28.99
N ASP A 183 -9.96 20.18 -30.07
CA ASP A 183 -10.86 19.48 -30.98
C ASP A 183 -10.98 17.96 -30.71
N ASP A 184 -10.27 17.40 -29.70
CA ASP A 184 -10.32 15.96 -29.40
C ASP A 184 -10.69 15.71 -27.92
N ALA A 185 -11.97 15.70 -27.65
CA ALA A 185 -12.50 15.46 -26.30
C ALA A 185 -12.04 14.12 -25.69
N SER A 186 -11.91 13.08 -26.50
CA SER A 186 -11.46 11.75 -26.04
C SER A 186 -10.00 11.78 -25.60
N HIS A 187 -9.15 12.48 -26.34
CA HIS A 187 -7.74 12.64 -26.00
C HIS A 187 -7.58 13.57 -24.81
N ALA A 188 -8.35 14.66 -24.74
CA ALA A 188 -8.37 15.59 -23.60
C ALA A 188 -8.74 14.85 -22.29
N PHE A 189 -9.80 14.04 -22.32
CA PHE A 189 -10.21 13.23 -21.15
C PHE A 189 -9.11 12.25 -20.74
N TYR A 190 -8.54 11.53 -21.70
CA TYR A 190 -7.44 10.61 -21.45
C TYR A 190 -6.24 11.30 -20.79
N LEU A 191 -5.83 12.44 -21.34
CA LEU A 191 -4.70 13.21 -20.83
C LEU A 191 -4.97 13.74 -19.42
N GLY A 192 -6.18 14.20 -19.15
CA GLY A 192 -6.60 14.64 -17.81
C GLY A 192 -6.48 13.53 -16.77
N VAL A 193 -6.93 12.30 -17.09
CA VAL A 193 -6.78 11.14 -16.21
C VAL A 193 -5.32 10.79 -15.95
N GLU A 194 -4.49 10.79 -16.98
CA GLU A 194 -3.07 10.47 -16.83
C GLU A 194 -2.28 11.54 -16.09
N LEU A 195 -2.58 12.82 -16.32
CA LEU A 195 -1.98 13.93 -15.58
C LEU A 195 -2.36 13.89 -14.09
N ALA A 196 -3.62 13.60 -13.75
CA ALA A 196 -4.05 13.44 -12.37
C ALA A 196 -3.31 12.26 -11.69
N ARG A 197 -3.14 11.12 -12.36
CA ARG A 197 -2.34 10.00 -11.85
C ARG A 197 -0.86 10.39 -11.65
N ALA A 198 -0.29 11.11 -12.60
CA ALA A 198 1.08 11.60 -12.53
C ALA A 198 1.28 12.55 -11.34
N GLN A 199 0.32 13.47 -11.09
CA GLN A 199 0.33 14.36 -9.95
C GLN A 199 0.28 13.60 -8.63
N ILE A 200 -0.64 12.66 -8.47
CA ILE A 200 -0.74 11.81 -7.28
C ILE A 200 0.58 11.05 -7.05
N ALA A 201 1.15 10.50 -8.11
CA ALA A 201 2.42 9.76 -8.01
C ALA A 201 3.59 10.69 -7.64
N LEU A 202 3.58 11.92 -8.10
CA LEU A 202 4.58 12.93 -7.73
C LEU A 202 4.46 13.30 -6.25
N GLN A 203 3.25 13.64 -5.79
CA GLN A 203 2.96 14.07 -4.42
C GLN A 203 3.25 12.97 -3.38
N LEU A 204 2.91 11.73 -3.68
CA LEU A 204 3.06 10.60 -2.76
C LEU A 204 4.39 9.84 -2.90
N GLY A 205 5.23 10.22 -3.86
CA GLY A 205 6.46 9.47 -4.12
C GLY A 205 6.18 8.05 -4.63
N LYS A 206 5.24 7.88 -5.58
CA LYS A 206 4.91 6.60 -6.23
C LYS A 206 5.58 6.48 -7.60
N ASP A 207 5.73 5.25 -8.07
CA ASP A 207 6.02 5.00 -9.46
C ASP A 207 4.81 5.43 -10.33
N TYR A 208 5.11 5.99 -11.50
CA TYR A 208 4.14 6.30 -12.52
C TYR A 208 4.62 5.72 -13.85
N ASP A 209 3.78 4.93 -14.45
CA ASP A 209 3.94 4.42 -15.82
C ASP A 209 2.64 4.75 -16.57
N GLN A 210 2.74 5.52 -17.64
CA GLN A 210 1.59 5.93 -18.45
C GLN A 210 0.80 4.70 -18.91
N ASP A 211 -0.52 4.80 -18.95
CA ASP A 211 -1.46 3.72 -19.26
C ASP A 211 -1.64 2.66 -18.17
N ASN A 212 -0.90 2.72 -17.08
CA ASN A 212 -1.01 1.81 -15.96
C ASN A 212 -1.65 2.48 -14.73
N GLU A 213 -2.32 1.68 -13.92
CA GLU A 213 -2.82 2.13 -12.63
C GLU A 213 -1.69 2.28 -11.62
N LEU A 214 -1.85 3.21 -10.68
CA LEU A 214 -0.93 3.34 -9.56
C LEU A 214 -0.99 2.12 -8.66
N ASN A 215 0.15 1.70 -8.14
CA ASN A 215 0.22 0.61 -7.18
C ASN A 215 -0.18 1.09 -5.78
N TRP A 216 -1.23 0.52 -5.22
CA TRP A 216 -1.74 0.82 -3.87
C TRP A 216 -1.50 -0.33 -2.88
N GLY A 217 -0.66 -1.31 -3.22
CA GLY A 217 -0.39 -2.46 -2.36
C GLY A 217 -1.68 -3.18 -1.94
N VAL A 218 -1.79 -3.47 -0.64
CA VAL A 218 -3.00 -4.11 -0.07
C VAL A 218 -4.17 -3.15 0.16
N ALA A 219 -4.00 -1.84 -0.03
CA ALA A 219 -5.07 -0.86 0.16
C ALA A 219 -6.17 -0.98 -0.90
N VAL A 220 -5.84 -1.49 -2.10
CA VAL A 220 -6.82 -1.72 -3.18
C VAL A 220 -6.83 -3.19 -3.58
N SER A 221 -8.02 -3.78 -3.72
CA SER A 221 -8.14 -5.15 -4.22
C SER A 221 -7.94 -5.20 -5.74
N LYS A 222 -7.35 -6.30 -6.24
CA LYS A 222 -7.22 -6.51 -7.69
C LYS A 222 -8.58 -6.55 -8.42
N LYS A 223 -9.68 -6.90 -7.73
CA LYS A 223 -11.04 -6.86 -8.29
C LYS A 223 -11.53 -5.42 -8.49
N GLU A 224 -11.24 -4.54 -7.53
CA GLU A 224 -11.60 -3.11 -7.62
C GLU A 224 -10.82 -2.43 -8.75
N SER A 225 -9.52 -2.72 -8.89
CA SER A 225 -8.71 -2.22 -10.00
C SER A 225 -9.18 -2.73 -11.36
N SER A 226 -9.75 -3.94 -11.43
CA SER A 226 -10.28 -4.49 -12.69
C SER A 226 -11.56 -3.82 -13.18
N LEU A 227 -12.34 -3.20 -12.27
CA LEU A 227 -13.54 -2.43 -12.61
C LEU A 227 -13.20 -1.10 -13.28
N LEU A 228 -11.98 -0.61 -13.10
CA LEU A 228 -11.47 0.62 -13.72
C LEU A 228 -10.75 0.36 -15.06
N LYS A 229 -10.89 -0.83 -15.65
CA LYS A 229 -10.30 -1.10 -16.96
C LYS A 229 -10.91 -0.18 -18.00
N ARG A 230 -10.04 0.47 -18.76
CA ARG A 230 -10.44 1.28 -19.91
C ARG A 230 -11.35 0.49 -20.84
N PRO A 231 -12.38 1.11 -21.40
CA PRO A 231 -13.03 0.55 -22.56
C PRO A 231 -11.95 0.37 -23.67
N PRO A 232 -11.98 -0.71 -24.43
CA PRO A 232 -11.03 -0.93 -25.49
C PRO A 232 -10.99 0.30 -26.42
N LYS A 233 -9.78 0.77 -26.77
CA LYS A 233 -9.63 1.86 -27.74
C LYS A 233 -10.44 1.46 -28.99
N LYS A 234 -11.45 2.25 -29.35
CA LYS A 234 -12.05 2.11 -30.68
C LYS A 234 -10.93 2.38 -31.68
N ALA A 235 -10.59 1.38 -32.47
CA ALA A 235 -9.65 1.58 -33.55
C ALA A 235 -10.15 2.76 -34.39
N HIS A 236 -9.35 3.80 -34.51
CA HIS A 236 -9.62 4.84 -35.51
C HIS A 236 -9.71 4.12 -36.85
N LYS A 237 -10.90 4.03 -37.41
CA LYS A 237 -11.03 3.74 -38.84
C LYS A 237 -10.38 4.92 -39.53
N ASN A 238 -9.22 4.67 -40.13
CA ASN A 238 -8.69 5.57 -41.14
C ASN A 238 -9.75 5.66 -42.21
N ASN A 239 -10.46 6.77 -42.27
CA ASN A 239 -11.19 7.15 -43.48
C ASN A 239 -10.14 7.74 -44.43
N ASP A 240 -9.43 6.85 -45.14
CA ASP A 240 -8.79 7.19 -46.36
C ASP A 240 -9.92 7.27 -47.42
N ASN A 241 -10.28 8.49 -47.78
CA ASN A 241 -10.89 8.84 -49.08
C ASN A 241 -10.24 10.13 -49.55
#